data_6233271fa6c02740ca0a054f19148f63
#
_entry.id   6233271fa6c02740ca0a054f19148f63
#
_cell.length_a   1.000
_cell.length_b   1.000
_cell.length_c   1.000
_cell.angle_alpha   90.00
_cell.angle_beta   90.00
_cell.angle_gamma   90.00
#
_symmetry.space_group_name_H-M   'P 1'
#
loop_
_entity.id
_entity.type
_entity.pdbx_description
1 polymer ?
#
loop_
_entity_poly.entity_id
_entity_poly.type
_entity_poly.pdbx_seq_one_letter_code
_entity_poly.pdbx_strand_id
1 'polypeptide(L)'
;TNGKSDSAIALPLYLRYELEFVDYLRGEFAIVLYDHRQQRLVLIRDRFGIKPLYYAKNSRGLVWGSEVKAILKHPDVQPQLCNKAALHQMMQVMVPGSTSFVGVEALQPGHMLIVEMRQGELTTRVQRWWDLDFPESHDSNADPQPYVQGVQDRLIDAVATRLEADVPVGCYLSGGIDSCSILGLATTLQQSPVKAFTIAFDNTQYDESNIARLMAERSGAEQELLRLTEKDLYGPAFERATWHAERSFYNTLAVAKWHMSRRVRACNYKAVITGEGSDELFAGYPFFKRDWLGRDDEGGVFAGAILAEEDQHHAAWHDLCGFTPSWIQPWMLTLDRVRPLLSTAMQDLLSAYDPVAEVAAAIDPLQVHGRHRLDASQYTWCKTMLEGQILTWGGDRMDMANSMEARPAFLDHHLAEYATHIPPEVRIRGGVEKWVLREAMVNVLPRELYERKKFAFMAPPAHTDPVKQAAVQEMIDHWLTDERIERVGLFDRSKLHTFLRQAWQENDVAVARRNDIIINHALQLHILYGQYVEGQPLPVVD
;
A
#
# COMPACT_ATOMS: atom_id res chain seq x y z
N THR A 1 2.73 -35.43 -2.19
CA THR A 1 1.35 -35.00 -2.48
C THR A 1 1.04 -35.21 -3.95
N ASN A 2 -0.12 -35.80 -4.26
CA ASN A 2 -0.60 -35.92 -5.64
C ASN A 2 -1.33 -34.62 -6.12
N GLY A 3 -1.24 -33.55 -5.37
CA GLY A 3 -1.85 -32.26 -5.69
C GLY A 3 -1.03 -31.51 -6.72
N LYS A 4 -1.71 -30.93 -7.72
CA LYS A 4 -1.10 -30.03 -8.72
C LYS A 4 -1.14 -28.55 -8.30
N SER A 5 -1.78 -28.22 -7.16
CA SER A 5 -1.86 -26.86 -6.63
C SER A 5 -0.63 -26.53 -5.77
N ASP A 6 -0.11 -25.32 -5.89
CA ASP A 6 0.92 -24.76 -5.03
C ASP A 6 0.54 -24.79 -3.54
N SER A 7 -0.73 -24.54 -3.22
CA SER A 7 -1.27 -24.64 -1.86
C SER A 7 -1.12 -26.04 -1.23
N ALA A 8 -0.98 -27.09 -2.04
CA ALA A 8 -0.85 -28.46 -1.57
C ALA A 8 0.44 -28.72 -0.77
N ILE A 9 1.44 -27.85 -0.88
CA ILE A 9 2.71 -28.00 -0.14
C ILE A 9 2.58 -27.66 1.35
N ALA A 10 1.63 -26.79 1.74
CA ALA A 10 1.51 -26.30 3.11
C ALA A 10 1.26 -27.43 4.12
N LEU A 11 0.35 -28.35 3.82
CA LEU A 11 0.02 -29.45 4.75
C LEU A 11 1.18 -30.44 4.97
N PRO A 12 1.88 -30.95 3.95
CA PRO A 12 3.07 -31.81 4.15
C PRO A 12 4.19 -31.13 4.93
N LEU A 13 4.42 -29.83 4.67
CA LEU A 13 5.41 -29.06 5.41
C LEU A 13 4.99 -28.92 6.89
N TYR A 14 3.73 -28.59 7.17
CA TYR A 14 3.21 -28.53 8.53
C TYR A 14 3.33 -29.88 9.27
N LEU A 15 3.01 -31.00 8.62
CA LEU A 15 3.13 -32.31 9.23
C LEU A 15 4.57 -32.68 9.56
N ARG A 16 5.55 -32.09 8.89
CA ARG A 16 6.97 -32.34 9.09
C ARG A 16 7.64 -31.37 10.05
N TYR A 17 7.29 -30.10 9.98
CA TYR A 17 7.97 -29.00 10.66
C TYR A 17 7.08 -28.23 11.65
N GLU A 18 5.84 -28.67 11.84
CA GLU A 18 4.83 -27.98 12.66
C GLU A 18 4.72 -26.48 12.27
N LEU A 19 4.78 -25.57 13.24
CA LEU A 19 4.65 -24.13 12.98
C LEU A 19 5.86 -23.52 12.23
N GLU A 20 7.01 -24.15 12.28
CA GLU A 20 8.21 -23.71 11.56
C GLU A 20 8.12 -23.94 10.04
N PHE A 21 7.07 -24.61 9.56
CA PHE A 21 6.88 -24.86 8.13
C PHE A 21 6.81 -23.57 7.30
N VAL A 22 6.44 -22.44 7.90
CA VAL A 22 6.38 -21.12 7.25
C VAL A 22 7.73 -20.65 6.72
N ASP A 23 8.84 -21.08 7.32
CA ASP A 23 10.18 -20.71 6.90
C ASP A 23 10.56 -21.32 5.55
N TYR A 24 9.88 -22.41 5.17
CA TYR A 24 10.06 -23.11 3.89
C TYR A 24 9.15 -22.59 2.78
N LEU A 25 8.26 -21.64 3.09
CA LEU A 25 7.36 -21.04 2.10
C LEU A 25 8.00 -19.81 1.45
N ARG A 26 7.86 -19.70 0.14
CA ARG A 26 8.24 -18.53 -0.66
C ARG A 26 7.04 -18.03 -1.43
N GLY A 27 6.83 -16.70 -1.44
CA GLY A 27 5.74 -16.06 -2.16
C GLY A 27 4.68 -15.46 -1.25
N GLU A 28 3.50 -15.22 -1.82
CA GLU A 28 2.39 -14.49 -1.24
C GLU A 28 1.29 -15.47 -0.79
N PHE A 29 0.91 -15.42 0.47
CA PHE A 29 -0.08 -16.35 1.02
C PHE A 29 -0.84 -15.81 2.24
N ALA A 30 -2.08 -16.28 2.38
CA ALA A 30 -2.83 -16.27 3.62
C ALA A 30 -3.33 -17.70 3.87
N ILE A 31 -2.92 -18.30 4.97
CA ILE A 31 -3.20 -19.71 5.28
C ILE A 31 -4.01 -19.80 6.56
N VAL A 32 -5.07 -20.60 6.52
CA VAL A 32 -5.80 -21.02 7.71
C VAL A 32 -5.74 -22.55 7.79
N LEU A 33 -5.18 -23.06 8.90
CA LEU A 33 -4.97 -24.47 9.13
C LEU A 33 -5.60 -24.89 10.46
N TYR A 34 -6.35 -25.98 10.44
CA TYR A 34 -6.87 -26.58 11.67
C TYR A 34 -6.28 -27.96 11.90
N ASP A 35 -5.57 -28.12 13.02
CA ASP A 35 -5.03 -29.39 13.49
C ASP A 35 -5.98 -30.06 14.49
N HIS A 36 -6.67 -31.10 14.04
CA HIS A 36 -7.59 -31.86 14.88
C HIS A 36 -6.91 -32.59 16.04
N ARG A 37 -5.64 -32.96 15.91
CA ARG A 37 -4.91 -33.72 16.95
C ARG A 37 -4.55 -32.81 18.12
N GLN A 38 -4.13 -31.59 17.80
CA GLN A 38 -3.74 -30.58 18.79
C GLN A 38 -4.90 -29.65 19.19
N GLN A 39 -6.08 -29.80 18.56
CA GLN A 39 -7.21 -28.87 18.72
C GLN A 39 -6.77 -27.42 18.54
N ARG A 40 -5.96 -27.19 17.50
CA ARG A 40 -5.30 -25.90 17.21
C ARG A 40 -5.76 -25.36 15.86
N LEU A 41 -6.20 -24.11 15.85
CA LEU A 41 -6.40 -23.33 14.62
C LEU A 41 -5.25 -22.34 14.48
N VAL A 42 -4.65 -22.25 13.29
CA VAL A 42 -3.58 -21.30 13.00
C VAL A 42 -3.96 -20.48 11.78
N LEU A 43 -3.96 -19.17 11.94
CA LEU A 43 -4.08 -18.19 10.86
C LEU A 43 -2.67 -17.64 10.59
N ILE A 44 -2.24 -17.60 9.34
CA ILE A 44 -0.87 -17.23 8.98
C ILE A 44 -0.93 -16.26 7.81
N ARG A 45 -0.22 -15.14 7.90
CA ARG A 45 -0.12 -14.15 6.84
C ARG A 45 1.32 -14.06 6.34
N ASP A 46 1.49 -13.88 5.02
CA ASP A 46 2.81 -13.79 4.40
C ASP A 46 3.68 -12.65 4.94
N ARG A 47 4.95 -12.66 4.57
CA ARG A 47 6.00 -11.79 5.14
C ARG A 47 5.69 -10.31 5.03
N PHE A 48 5.11 -9.86 3.90
CA PHE A 48 4.78 -8.46 3.65
C PHE A 48 3.30 -8.13 3.80
N GLY A 49 2.45 -9.15 4.03
CA GLY A 49 1.01 -9.00 4.11
C GLY A 49 0.37 -8.70 2.75
N ILE A 50 0.96 -9.21 1.66
CA ILE A 50 0.44 -9.05 0.30
C ILE A 50 -0.97 -9.65 0.22
N LYS A 51 -1.14 -10.86 0.75
CA LYS A 51 -2.47 -11.46 0.86
C LYS A 51 -3.14 -11.06 2.16
N PRO A 52 -4.39 -10.57 2.11
CA PRO A 52 -5.09 -10.09 3.28
C PRO A 52 -5.61 -11.23 4.16
N LEU A 53 -5.59 -11.02 5.48
CA LEU A 53 -6.21 -11.91 6.45
C LEU A 53 -6.69 -11.11 7.66
N TYR A 54 -7.98 -11.17 7.92
CA TYR A 54 -8.66 -10.46 9.00
C TYR A 54 -9.33 -11.43 9.94
N TYR A 55 -9.54 -10.99 11.18
CA TYR A 55 -10.27 -11.76 12.18
C TYR A 55 -11.05 -10.86 13.13
N ALA A 56 -12.09 -11.41 13.73
CA ALA A 56 -12.84 -10.83 14.82
C ALA A 56 -13.00 -11.86 15.92
N LYS A 57 -12.71 -11.48 17.16
CA LYS A 57 -12.89 -12.32 18.35
C LYS A 57 -14.08 -11.82 19.15
N ASN A 58 -14.95 -12.72 19.52
CA ASN A 58 -16.07 -12.44 20.40
C ASN A 58 -16.21 -13.54 21.47
N SER A 59 -17.23 -13.42 22.34
CA SER A 59 -17.49 -14.39 23.43
C SER A 59 -17.83 -15.80 22.94
N ARG A 60 -18.20 -15.99 21.67
CA ARG A 60 -18.61 -17.27 21.08
C ARG A 60 -17.50 -17.93 20.30
N GLY A 61 -16.45 -17.20 19.91
CA GLY A 61 -15.37 -17.75 19.12
C GLY A 61 -14.59 -16.75 18.31
N LEU A 62 -14.01 -17.22 17.23
CA LEU A 62 -13.23 -16.47 16.26
C LEU A 62 -13.86 -16.57 14.88
N VAL A 63 -14.04 -15.43 14.22
CA VAL A 63 -14.44 -15.33 12.81
C VAL A 63 -13.26 -14.78 12.03
N TRP A 64 -12.98 -15.29 10.83
CA TRP A 64 -11.89 -14.83 9.98
C TRP A 64 -12.29 -14.77 8.51
N GLY A 65 -11.54 -14.02 7.73
CA GLY A 65 -11.77 -13.88 6.29
C GLY A 65 -10.67 -13.09 5.60
N SER A 66 -10.60 -13.21 4.29
CA SER A 66 -9.70 -12.42 3.46
C SER A 66 -10.15 -10.97 3.30
N GLU A 67 -11.39 -10.66 3.65
CA GLU A 67 -11.96 -9.32 3.56
C GLU A 67 -12.83 -9.02 4.78
N VAL A 68 -12.77 -7.77 5.26
CA VAL A 68 -13.56 -7.32 6.42
C VAL A 68 -15.05 -7.46 6.15
N LYS A 69 -15.48 -7.18 4.91
CA LYS A 69 -16.91 -7.29 4.51
C LYS A 69 -17.47 -8.70 4.71
N ALA A 70 -16.65 -9.74 4.56
CA ALA A 70 -17.08 -11.11 4.83
C ALA A 70 -17.31 -11.34 6.34
N ILE A 71 -16.42 -10.81 7.18
CA ILE A 71 -16.54 -10.90 8.65
C ILE A 71 -17.77 -10.13 9.15
N LEU A 72 -18.03 -8.94 8.61
CA LEU A 72 -19.17 -8.10 8.99
C LEU A 72 -20.55 -8.73 8.60
N LYS A 73 -20.58 -9.79 7.79
CA LYS A 73 -21.80 -10.56 7.51
C LYS A 73 -22.09 -11.60 8.58
N HIS A 74 -21.15 -11.87 9.47
CA HIS A 74 -21.41 -12.80 10.57
C HIS A 74 -22.36 -12.16 11.60
N PRO A 75 -23.42 -12.84 12.07
CA PRO A 75 -24.46 -12.25 12.92
C PRO A 75 -23.95 -11.71 14.26
N ASP A 76 -22.82 -12.23 14.75
CA ASP A 76 -22.20 -11.81 16.01
C ASP A 76 -21.21 -10.64 15.85
N VAL A 77 -21.01 -10.14 14.64
CA VAL A 77 -20.13 -8.97 14.36
C VAL A 77 -20.99 -7.81 13.91
N GLN A 78 -21.02 -6.76 14.73
CA GLN A 78 -21.82 -5.56 14.41
C GLN A 78 -21.00 -4.61 13.53
N PRO A 79 -21.50 -4.22 12.34
CA PRO A 79 -20.85 -3.23 11.50
C PRO A 79 -20.84 -1.84 12.18
N GLN A 80 -19.67 -1.39 12.59
CA GLN A 80 -19.48 -0.08 13.21
C GLN A 80 -18.15 0.51 12.81
N LEU A 81 -18.12 1.75 12.32
CA LEU A 81 -16.87 2.46 12.05
C LEU A 81 -16.12 2.76 13.35
N CYS A 82 -14.81 2.61 13.32
CA CYS A 82 -13.93 2.95 14.43
C CYS A 82 -13.50 4.42 14.33
N ASN A 83 -13.88 5.25 15.28
CA ASN A 83 -13.53 6.68 15.29
C ASN A 83 -12.03 6.92 15.35
N LYS A 84 -11.26 6.11 16.12
CA LYS A 84 -9.79 6.18 16.11
C LYS A 84 -9.24 5.87 14.72
N ALA A 85 -9.71 4.80 14.09
CA ALA A 85 -9.32 4.45 12.73
C ALA A 85 -9.72 5.53 11.71
N ALA A 86 -10.84 6.23 11.91
CA ALA A 86 -11.20 7.38 11.07
C ALA A 86 -10.17 8.52 11.16
N LEU A 87 -9.65 8.84 12.36
CA LEU A 87 -8.54 9.80 12.51
C LEU A 87 -7.29 9.34 11.75
N HIS A 88 -6.93 8.06 11.87
CA HIS A 88 -5.80 7.48 11.14
C HIS A 88 -6.00 7.52 9.62
N GLN A 89 -7.20 7.26 9.14
CA GLN A 89 -7.52 7.38 7.72
C GLN A 89 -7.41 8.83 7.21
N MET A 90 -7.92 9.80 7.97
CA MET A 90 -7.80 11.23 7.65
C MET A 90 -6.33 11.68 7.63
N MET A 91 -5.49 11.04 8.43
CA MET A 91 -4.04 11.21 8.45
C MET A 91 -3.32 10.25 7.47
N GLN A 92 -4.03 9.40 6.72
CA GLN A 92 -3.52 8.41 5.75
C GLN A 92 -2.63 7.31 6.36
N VAL A 93 -2.35 7.31 7.63
CA VAL A 93 -1.44 6.34 8.29
C VAL A 93 -2.19 5.50 9.29
N MET A 94 -2.43 4.24 8.95
CA MET A 94 -3.09 3.29 9.85
C MET A 94 -2.11 2.70 10.85
N VAL A 95 -2.59 2.40 12.04
CA VAL A 95 -1.86 1.57 13.01
C VAL A 95 -1.76 0.15 12.46
N PRO A 96 -0.57 -0.49 12.42
CA PRO A 96 -0.43 -1.88 12.00
C PRO A 96 -1.41 -2.82 12.71
N GLY A 97 -2.11 -3.64 11.96
CA GLY A 97 -3.12 -4.55 12.50
C GLY A 97 -4.52 -3.95 12.72
N SER A 98 -4.70 -2.63 12.56
CA SER A 98 -6.01 -1.99 12.68
C SER A 98 -6.83 -2.06 11.38
N THR A 99 -8.16 -1.95 11.52
CA THR A 99 -9.09 -1.82 10.40
C THR A 99 -10.00 -0.60 10.57
N SER A 100 -10.79 -0.28 9.57
CA SER A 100 -11.80 0.79 9.64
C SER A 100 -12.94 0.49 10.63
N PHE A 101 -13.06 -0.75 11.13
CA PHE A 101 -14.23 -1.24 11.84
C PHE A 101 -13.90 -1.71 13.25
N VAL A 102 -14.81 -1.45 14.18
CA VAL A 102 -14.68 -1.85 15.59
C VAL A 102 -14.65 -3.39 15.69
N GLY A 103 -13.71 -3.92 16.45
CA GLY A 103 -13.63 -5.36 16.78
C GLY A 103 -13.17 -6.26 15.62
N VAL A 104 -12.75 -5.68 14.49
CA VAL A 104 -12.13 -6.43 13.39
C VAL A 104 -10.67 -6.02 13.27
N GLU A 105 -9.77 -6.98 13.32
CA GLU A 105 -8.34 -6.80 13.26
C GLU A 105 -7.76 -7.40 11.99
N ALA A 106 -6.69 -6.81 11.46
CA ALA A 106 -5.86 -7.41 10.42
C ALA A 106 -4.73 -8.20 11.09
N LEU A 107 -4.50 -9.44 10.68
CA LEU A 107 -3.28 -10.14 11.08
C LEU A 107 -2.09 -9.44 10.42
N GLN A 108 -1.13 -9.02 11.23
CA GLN A 108 0.02 -8.26 10.74
C GLN A 108 0.91 -9.10 9.79
N PRO A 109 1.63 -8.47 8.84
CA PRO A 109 2.61 -9.12 7.98
C PRO A 109 3.66 -9.92 8.79
N GLY A 110 4.00 -11.13 8.34
CA GLY A 110 4.96 -11.99 9.03
C GLY A 110 4.49 -12.52 10.39
N HIS A 111 3.17 -12.54 10.64
CA HIS A 111 2.61 -13.05 11.90
C HIS A 111 1.70 -14.24 11.70
N MET A 112 1.55 -15.00 12.77
CA MET A 112 0.53 -16.04 12.89
C MET A 112 -0.32 -15.82 14.14
N LEU A 113 -1.62 -16.09 14.04
CA LEU A 113 -2.55 -16.15 15.15
C LEU A 113 -2.81 -17.63 15.48
N ILE A 114 -2.40 -18.06 16.65
CA ILE A 114 -2.57 -19.42 17.15
C ILE A 114 -3.75 -19.41 18.13
N VAL A 115 -4.70 -20.28 17.89
CA VAL A 115 -5.93 -20.44 18.67
C VAL A 115 -6.03 -21.86 19.17
N GLU A 116 -6.13 -22.05 20.47
CA GLU A 116 -6.18 -23.36 21.11
C GLU A 116 -7.32 -23.43 22.13
N MET A 117 -7.93 -24.60 22.24
CA MET A 117 -8.87 -24.87 23.32
C MET A 117 -8.08 -25.41 24.52
N ARG A 118 -8.05 -24.65 25.63
CA ARG A 118 -7.42 -25.08 26.88
C ARG A 118 -8.44 -25.08 27.99
N GLN A 119 -8.67 -26.24 28.58
CA GLN A 119 -9.64 -26.41 29.70
C GLN A 119 -11.06 -25.90 29.38
N GLY A 120 -11.48 -25.98 28.11
CA GLY A 120 -12.77 -25.49 27.66
C GLY A 120 -12.83 -23.99 27.31
N GLU A 121 -11.70 -23.27 27.46
CA GLU A 121 -11.59 -21.87 27.08
C GLU A 121 -10.78 -21.68 25.81
N LEU A 122 -11.20 -20.73 24.98
CA LEU A 122 -10.51 -20.35 23.75
C LEU A 122 -9.37 -19.39 24.09
N THR A 123 -8.14 -19.83 23.92
CA THR A 123 -6.94 -19.00 24.10
C THR A 123 -6.37 -18.58 22.75
N THR A 124 -5.88 -17.36 22.65
CA THR A 124 -5.30 -16.81 21.43
C THR A 124 -3.93 -16.23 21.69
N ARG A 125 -3.00 -16.46 20.78
CA ARG A 125 -1.63 -15.91 20.84
C ARG A 125 -1.22 -15.46 19.45
N VAL A 126 -0.81 -14.20 19.29
CA VAL A 126 -0.15 -13.70 18.08
C VAL A 126 1.34 -13.91 18.23
N GLN A 127 1.97 -14.44 17.19
CA GLN A 127 3.41 -14.70 17.13
C GLN A 127 3.97 -14.15 15.83
N ARG A 128 4.99 -13.30 15.92
CA ARG A 128 5.80 -12.90 14.77
C ARG A 128 6.70 -14.08 14.39
N TRP A 129 6.70 -14.46 13.12
CA TRP A 129 7.55 -15.51 12.58
C TRP A 129 8.58 -14.97 11.59
N TRP A 130 8.36 -13.74 11.07
CA TRP A 130 9.30 -13.07 10.18
C TRP A 130 9.20 -11.54 10.35
N ASP A 131 10.32 -10.85 10.12
CA ASP A 131 10.39 -9.38 10.01
C ASP A 131 11.53 -8.97 9.09
N LEU A 132 11.50 -7.72 8.61
CA LEU A 132 12.66 -7.09 8.01
C LEU A 132 13.70 -6.81 9.10
N ASP A 133 14.94 -7.19 8.84
CA ASP A 133 16.05 -6.94 9.74
C ASP A 133 17.11 -6.07 9.05
N PHE A 134 17.27 -4.85 9.55
CA PHE A 134 18.33 -3.95 9.13
C PHE A 134 19.51 -4.07 10.11
N PRO A 135 20.76 -4.08 9.62
CA PRO A 135 21.93 -4.24 10.49
C PRO A 135 22.14 -3.02 11.38
N GLU A 136 22.81 -3.20 12.52
CA GLU A 136 23.15 -2.10 13.44
C GLU A 136 24.15 -1.12 12.84
N SER A 137 24.99 -1.59 11.91
CA SER A 137 25.98 -0.76 11.23
C SER A 137 26.26 -1.29 9.82
N HIS A 138 26.69 -0.38 8.96
CA HIS A 138 27.13 -0.68 7.60
C HIS A 138 28.59 -0.30 7.38
N ASP A 139 29.26 -0.97 6.44
CA ASP A 139 30.55 -0.52 5.93
C ASP A 139 30.34 0.61 4.92
N SER A 140 30.62 1.83 5.34
CA SER A 140 30.48 3.03 4.49
C SER A 140 31.45 3.08 3.30
N ASN A 141 32.50 2.26 3.31
CA ASN A 141 33.51 2.16 2.24
C ASN A 141 33.34 0.88 1.40
N ALA A 142 32.21 0.17 1.53
CA ALA A 142 31.97 -1.06 0.80
C ALA A 142 32.08 -0.87 -0.71
N ASP A 143 32.71 -1.83 -1.40
CA ASP A 143 32.67 -1.90 -2.85
C ASP A 143 31.21 -2.13 -3.30
N PRO A 144 30.64 -1.27 -4.15
CA PRO A 144 29.25 -1.41 -4.59
C PRO A 144 29.01 -2.59 -5.55
N GLN A 145 30.05 -3.08 -6.25
CA GLN A 145 29.87 -4.07 -7.32
C GLN A 145 29.26 -5.40 -6.87
N PRO A 146 29.64 -6.00 -5.72
CA PRO A 146 28.99 -7.19 -5.20
C PRO A 146 27.49 -6.98 -4.92
N TYR A 147 27.10 -5.78 -4.47
CA TYR A 147 25.70 -5.46 -4.22
C TYR A 147 24.90 -5.30 -5.51
N VAL A 148 25.48 -4.67 -6.53
CA VAL A 148 24.88 -4.57 -7.88
C VAL A 148 24.60 -5.96 -8.44
N GLN A 149 25.61 -6.84 -8.44
CA GLN A 149 25.46 -8.22 -8.92
C GLN A 149 24.45 -9.01 -8.07
N GLY A 150 24.51 -8.87 -6.74
CA GLY A 150 23.60 -9.57 -5.84
C GLY A 150 22.13 -9.16 -6.00
N VAL A 151 21.86 -7.87 -6.30
CA VAL A 151 20.50 -7.39 -6.65
C VAL A 151 20.07 -7.96 -7.99
N GLN A 152 20.94 -7.93 -9.01
CA GLN A 152 20.64 -8.47 -10.34
C GLN A 152 20.23 -9.95 -10.26
N ASP A 153 21.06 -10.78 -9.61
CA ASP A 153 20.84 -12.22 -9.52
C ASP A 153 19.52 -12.55 -8.82
N ARG A 154 19.25 -11.88 -7.69
CA ARG A 154 18.02 -12.13 -6.91
C ARG A 154 16.76 -11.60 -7.57
N LEU A 155 16.87 -10.47 -8.29
CA LEU A 155 15.71 -9.96 -9.02
C LEU A 155 15.37 -10.83 -10.23
N ILE A 156 16.37 -11.37 -10.93
CA ILE A 156 16.18 -12.35 -12.00
C ILE A 156 15.46 -13.59 -11.45
N ASP A 157 15.93 -14.14 -10.33
CA ASP A 157 15.32 -15.31 -9.68
C ASP A 157 13.89 -15.01 -9.20
N ALA A 158 13.66 -13.84 -8.59
CA ALA A 158 12.35 -13.40 -8.15
C ALA A 158 11.34 -13.27 -9.28
N VAL A 159 11.76 -12.71 -10.43
CA VAL A 159 10.91 -12.61 -11.63
C VAL A 159 10.66 -13.97 -12.25
N ALA A 160 11.69 -14.81 -12.38
CA ALA A 160 11.57 -16.18 -12.91
C ALA A 160 10.55 -17.00 -12.13
N THR A 161 10.65 -16.98 -10.79
CA THR A 161 9.70 -17.69 -9.90
C THR A 161 8.26 -17.19 -10.09
N ARG A 162 8.05 -15.89 -10.28
CA ARG A 162 6.72 -15.29 -10.43
C ARG A 162 6.12 -15.43 -11.83
N LEU A 163 6.93 -15.83 -12.80
CA LEU A 163 6.47 -16.21 -14.15
C LEU A 163 5.91 -17.64 -14.18
N GLU A 164 6.23 -18.47 -13.21
CA GLU A 164 5.70 -19.84 -13.13
C GLU A 164 4.18 -19.81 -12.88
N ALA A 165 3.40 -20.23 -13.87
CA ALA A 165 1.95 -20.26 -13.80
C ALA A 165 1.35 -21.18 -14.88
N ASP A 166 0.17 -21.74 -14.59
CA ASP A 166 -0.64 -22.48 -15.57
C ASP A 166 -1.43 -21.58 -16.53
N VAL A 167 -1.33 -20.25 -16.36
CA VAL A 167 -2.02 -19.23 -17.16
C VAL A 167 -1.04 -18.18 -17.64
N PRO A 168 -1.36 -17.43 -18.70
CA PRO A 168 -0.50 -16.31 -19.12
C PRO A 168 -0.32 -15.29 -17.99
N VAL A 169 0.92 -14.84 -17.79
CA VAL A 169 1.31 -13.80 -16.85
C VAL A 169 1.69 -12.54 -17.63
N GLY A 170 1.05 -11.41 -17.30
CA GLY A 170 1.38 -10.10 -17.86
C GLY A 170 2.24 -9.28 -16.91
N CYS A 171 2.53 -8.03 -17.29
CA CYS A 171 3.23 -7.08 -16.45
C CYS A 171 2.47 -5.75 -16.39
N TYR A 172 2.38 -5.14 -15.19
CA TYR A 172 2.02 -3.73 -15.10
C TYR A 172 3.21 -2.86 -15.49
N LEU A 173 2.98 -1.86 -16.34
CA LEU A 173 4.02 -1.00 -16.89
C LEU A 173 3.63 0.47 -16.76
N SER A 174 4.27 1.20 -15.85
CA SER A 174 4.01 2.62 -15.59
C SER A 174 4.99 3.58 -16.28
N GLY A 175 6.08 3.07 -16.89
CA GLY A 175 7.19 3.91 -17.36
C GLY A 175 8.21 4.28 -16.26
N GLY A 176 8.02 3.83 -15.02
CA GLY A 176 9.00 3.92 -13.95
C GLY A 176 10.08 2.83 -14.06
N ILE A 177 11.25 3.08 -13.45
CA ILE A 177 12.40 2.13 -13.48
C ILE A 177 11.99 0.74 -12.99
N ASP A 178 11.11 0.64 -12.00
CA ASP A 178 10.70 -0.59 -11.35
C ASP A 178 9.94 -1.51 -12.30
N SER A 179 8.83 -1.00 -12.84
CA SER A 179 8.00 -1.75 -13.79
C SER A 179 8.73 -2.06 -15.09
N CYS A 180 9.62 -1.16 -15.53
CA CYS A 180 10.44 -1.37 -16.71
C CYS A 180 11.52 -2.44 -16.47
N SER A 181 12.13 -2.49 -15.30
CA SER A 181 13.05 -3.57 -14.92
C SER A 181 12.35 -4.93 -14.94
N ILE A 182 11.16 -5.01 -14.34
CA ILE A 182 10.33 -6.22 -14.33
C ILE A 182 9.99 -6.66 -15.74
N LEU A 183 9.49 -5.76 -16.60
CA LEU A 183 9.14 -6.09 -17.98
C LEU A 183 10.35 -6.58 -18.78
N GLY A 184 11.49 -5.89 -18.68
CA GLY A 184 12.70 -6.27 -19.39
C GLY A 184 13.24 -7.63 -18.98
N LEU A 185 13.19 -7.97 -17.70
CA LEU A 185 13.55 -9.31 -17.23
C LEU A 185 12.53 -10.36 -17.66
N ALA A 186 11.23 -10.08 -17.53
CA ALA A 186 10.17 -11.00 -17.90
C ALA A 186 10.25 -11.38 -19.38
N THR A 187 10.48 -10.42 -20.27
CA THR A 187 10.62 -10.67 -21.72
C THR A 187 11.90 -11.44 -22.07
N THR A 188 12.95 -11.33 -21.28
CA THR A 188 14.18 -12.10 -21.45
C THR A 188 14.01 -13.55 -21.00
N LEU A 189 13.22 -13.77 -19.95
CA LEU A 189 13.03 -15.09 -19.34
C LEU A 189 11.93 -15.91 -20.01
N GLN A 190 10.96 -15.27 -20.65
CA GLN A 190 9.87 -15.96 -21.38
C GLN A 190 10.18 -16.09 -22.87
N GLN A 191 9.78 -17.24 -23.46
CA GLN A 191 9.90 -17.48 -24.91
C GLN A 191 8.76 -16.85 -25.73
N SER A 192 7.62 -16.57 -25.09
CA SER A 192 6.45 -15.93 -25.71
C SER A 192 6.42 -14.43 -25.40
N PRO A 193 5.83 -13.59 -26.28
CA PRO A 193 5.67 -12.17 -25.99
C PRO A 193 4.94 -11.94 -24.67
N VAL A 194 5.48 -11.06 -23.84
CA VAL A 194 4.85 -10.64 -22.59
C VAL A 194 3.87 -9.51 -22.89
N LYS A 195 2.67 -9.57 -22.34
CA LYS A 195 1.71 -8.47 -22.44
C LYS A 195 1.93 -7.48 -21.31
N ALA A 196 2.19 -6.22 -21.65
CA ALA A 196 2.37 -5.11 -20.72
C ALA A 196 1.11 -4.27 -20.68
N PHE A 197 0.63 -3.94 -19.47
CA PHE A 197 -0.58 -3.15 -19.24
C PHE A 197 -0.22 -1.79 -18.68
N THR A 198 -0.66 -0.72 -19.35
CA THR A 198 -0.31 0.67 -19.01
C THR A 198 -1.57 1.51 -18.84
N ILE A 199 -1.64 2.33 -17.77
CA ILE A 199 -2.64 3.37 -17.63
C ILE A 199 -2.10 4.65 -18.27
N ALA A 200 -2.92 5.31 -19.07
CA ALA A 200 -2.69 6.66 -19.58
C ALA A 200 -3.77 7.60 -19.05
N PHE A 201 -3.37 8.80 -18.66
CA PHE A 201 -4.27 9.87 -18.27
C PHE A 201 -4.30 10.96 -19.35
N ASP A 202 -5.44 11.62 -19.51
CA ASP A 202 -5.55 12.75 -20.45
C ASP A 202 -4.74 13.98 -19.98
N ASN A 203 -4.35 14.03 -18.71
CA ASN A 203 -3.48 15.07 -18.18
C ASN A 203 -2.01 14.74 -18.44
N THR A 204 -1.36 15.51 -19.32
CA THR A 204 0.02 15.30 -19.77
C THR A 204 1.08 15.38 -18.66
N GLN A 205 0.80 16.04 -17.53
CA GLN A 205 1.72 16.09 -16.39
C GLN A 205 1.78 14.76 -15.62
N TYR A 206 0.74 13.93 -15.75
CA TYR A 206 0.61 12.65 -15.06
C TYR A 206 0.66 11.45 -16.02
N ASP A 207 0.80 11.69 -17.34
CA ASP A 207 0.86 10.64 -18.36
C ASP A 207 2.31 10.23 -18.65
N GLU A 208 2.65 9.00 -18.30
CA GLU A 208 3.95 8.38 -18.56
C GLU A 208 3.88 7.36 -19.73
N SER A 209 2.77 7.29 -20.45
CA SER A 209 2.53 6.26 -21.47
C SER A 209 3.57 6.25 -22.60
N ASN A 210 4.17 7.40 -22.92
CA ASN A 210 5.23 7.48 -23.95
C ASN A 210 6.49 6.71 -23.54
N ILE A 211 6.88 6.77 -22.28
CA ILE A 211 8.07 6.06 -21.76
C ILE A 211 7.76 4.58 -21.60
N ALA A 212 6.56 4.26 -21.13
CA ALA A 212 6.08 2.88 -21.07
C ALA A 212 6.12 2.23 -22.47
N ARG A 213 5.68 2.96 -23.52
CA ARG A 213 5.74 2.50 -24.91
C ARG A 213 7.17 2.25 -25.37
N LEU A 214 8.10 3.17 -25.11
CA LEU A 214 9.51 2.99 -25.45
C LEU A 214 10.08 1.68 -24.87
N MET A 215 9.75 1.40 -23.60
CA MET A 215 10.20 0.17 -22.95
C MET A 215 9.53 -1.07 -23.54
N ALA A 216 8.23 -1.03 -23.83
CA ALA A 216 7.52 -2.14 -24.47
C ALA A 216 8.08 -2.46 -25.85
N GLU A 217 8.31 -1.44 -26.70
CA GLU A 217 8.91 -1.59 -28.02
C GLU A 217 10.32 -2.20 -27.95
N ARG A 218 11.16 -1.69 -27.05
CA ARG A 218 12.54 -2.21 -26.85
C ARG A 218 12.54 -3.66 -26.39
N SER A 219 11.61 -4.04 -25.54
CA SER A 219 11.50 -5.41 -24.99
C SER A 219 10.79 -6.38 -25.92
N GLY A 220 10.20 -5.92 -27.02
CA GLY A 220 9.33 -6.73 -27.87
C GLY A 220 8.03 -7.16 -27.18
N ALA A 221 7.58 -6.41 -26.17
CA ALA A 221 6.35 -6.68 -25.45
C ALA A 221 5.11 -6.14 -26.19
N GLU A 222 3.99 -6.83 -26.04
CA GLU A 222 2.70 -6.35 -26.53
C GLU A 222 2.09 -5.39 -25.50
N GLN A 223 1.96 -4.10 -25.85
CA GLN A 223 1.39 -3.11 -24.93
C GLN A 223 -0.13 -2.99 -25.08
N GLU A 224 -0.83 -3.13 -23.96
CA GLU A 224 -2.24 -2.79 -23.80
C GLU A 224 -2.36 -1.46 -23.04
N LEU A 225 -2.92 -0.44 -23.68
CA LEU A 225 -3.07 0.90 -23.13
C LEU A 225 -4.50 1.14 -22.67
N LEU A 226 -4.70 1.38 -21.38
CA LEU A 226 -5.97 1.83 -20.81
C LEU A 226 -5.94 3.35 -20.65
N ARG A 227 -6.73 4.05 -21.47
CA ARG A 227 -6.94 5.49 -21.30
C ARG A 227 -8.07 5.71 -20.31
N LEU A 228 -7.78 6.51 -19.28
CA LEU A 228 -8.75 6.96 -18.28
C LEU A 228 -8.97 8.46 -18.44
N THR A 229 -10.24 8.82 -18.52
CA THR A 229 -10.68 10.21 -18.51
C THR A 229 -10.93 10.67 -17.07
N GLU A 230 -11.08 11.95 -16.89
CA GLU A 230 -11.38 12.54 -15.58
C GLU A 230 -12.71 12.00 -14.97
N LYS A 231 -13.66 11.61 -15.80
CA LYS A 231 -14.95 11.02 -15.36
C LYS A 231 -14.81 9.61 -14.80
N ASP A 232 -13.82 8.85 -15.25
CA ASP A 232 -13.63 7.46 -14.84
C ASP A 232 -13.12 7.35 -13.39
N LEU A 233 -12.60 8.43 -12.82
CA LEU A 233 -11.93 8.42 -11.53
C LEU A 233 -12.82 8.76 -10.33
N TYR A 234 -14.08 9.21 -10.58
CA TYR A 234 -15.06 9.51 -9.54
C TYR A 234 -16.41 8.84 -9.85
N GLY A 235 -17.44 9.10 -9.03
CA GLY A 235 -18.76 8.48 -9.16
C GLY A 235 -18.78 6.99 -8.81
N PRO A 236 -19.51 6.15 -9.57
CA PRO A 236 -19.72 4.73 -9.25
C PRO A 236 -18.44 3.92 -9.10
N ALA A 237 -17.40 4.19 -9.89
CA ALA A 237 -16.12 3.50 -9.79
C ALA A 237 -15.37 3.85 -8.50
N PHE A 238 -15.45 5.11 -8.05
CA PHE A 238 -14.89 5.56 -6.77
C PHE A 238 -15.56 4.86 -5.58
N GLU A 239 -16.89 4.75 -5.61
CA GLU A 239 -17.65 4.04 -4.57
C GLU A 239 -17.30 2.55 -4.53
N ARG A 240 -17.15 1.92 -5.70
CA ARG A 240 -16.72 0.51 -5.77
C ARG A 240 -15.29 0.31 -5.30
N ALA A 241 -14.36 1.19 -5.69
CA ALA A 241 -12.99 1.13 -5.20
C ALA A 241 -12.94 1.29 -3.67
N THR A 242 -13.75 2.19 -3.10
CA THR A 242 -13.89 2.37 -1.64
C THR A 242 -14.41 1.09 -0.97
N TRP A 243 -15.42 0.42 -1.57
CA TRP A 243 -15.92 -0.86 -1.09
C TRP A 243 -14.84 -1.95 -1.06
N HIS A 244 -14.04 -2.06 -2.12
CA HIS A 244 -12.99 -3.07 -2.17
C HIS A 244 -11.78 -2.72 -1.30
N ALA A 245 -11.45 -1.43 -1.15
CA ALA A 245 -10.39 -0.98 -0.27
C ALA A 245 -10.67 -1.22 1.22
N GLU A 246 -11.96 -1.18 1.64
CA GLU A 246 -12.41 -1.30 3.03
C GLU A 246 -11.81 -0.22 3.95
N ARG A 247 -11.28 0.83 3.36
CA ARG A 247 -10.70 2.04 3.97
C ARG A 247 -10.68 3.20 2.99
N SER A 248 -10.42 4.40 3.49
CA SER A 248 -10.24 5.55 2.63
C SER A 248 -8.83 5.62 2.02
N PHE A 249 -8.71 6.27 0.88
CA PHE A 249 -7.46 6.56 0.17
C PHE A 249 -7.41 8.04 -0.23
N TYR A 250 -6.23 8.62 -0.25
CA TYR A 250 -6.05 10.07 -0.41
C TYR A 250 -6.15 10.57 -1.85
N ASN A 251 -6.01 9.69 -2.84
CA ASN A 251 -6.11 10.02 -4.26
C ASN A 251 -6.84 8.92 -5.05
N THR A 252 -7.15 9.18 -6.31
CA THR A 252 -7.92 8.27 -7.16
C THR A 252 -7.10 7.16 -7.83
N LEU A 253 -5.86 6.91 -7.39
CA LEU A 253 -5.04 5.82 -7.91
C LEU A 253 -5.71 4.45 -7.72
N ALA A 254 -6.36 4.23 -6.59
CA ALA A 254 -7.12 3.00 -6.34
C ALA A 254 -8.19 2.76 -7.40
N VAL A 255 -8.88 3.82 -7.84
CA VAL A 255 -9.91 3.76 -8.89
C VAL A 255 -9.26 3.41 -10.23
N ALA A 256 -8.15 4.06 -10.56
CA ALA A 256 -7.40 3.77 -11.79
C ALA A 256 -6.88 2.31 -11.81
N LYS A 257 -6.38 1.80 -10.69
CA LYS A 257 -5.96 0.39 -10.53
C LYS A 257 -7.14 -0.57 -10.67
N TRP A 258 -8.31 -0.23 -10.11
CA TRP A 258 -9.52 -1.04 -10.27
C TRP A 258 -9.93 -1.16 -11.74
N HIS A 259 -9.91 -0.06 -12.51
CA HIS A 259 -10.16 -0.09 -13.96
C HIS A 259 -9.10 -0.91 -14.71
N MET A 260 -7.82 -0.78 -14.33
CA MET A 260 -6.74 -1.53 -14.94
C MET A 260 -6.91 -3.03 -14.73
N SER A 261 -7.15 -3.47 -13.50
CA SER A 261 -7.34 -4.90 -13.22
C SER A 261 -8.57 -5.47 -13.95
N ARG A 262 -9.65 -4.70 -14.08
CA ARG A 262 -10.81 -5.03 -14.90
C ARG A 262 -10.42 -5.21 -16.38
N ARG A 263 -9.58 -4.31 -16.92
CA ARG A 263 -9.08 -4.40 -18.30
C ARG A 263 -8.20 -5.61 -18.53
N VAL A 264 -7.27 -5.88 -17.61
CA VAL A 264 -6.41 -7.07 -17.65
C VAL A 264 -7.25 -8.34 -17.67
N ARG A 265 -8.28 -8.40 -16.82
CA ARG A 265 -9.21 -9.53 -16.78
C ARG A 265 -9.99 -9.70 -18.09
N ALA A 266 -10.42 -8.60 -18.70
CA ALA A 266 -11.09 -8.60 -20.02
C ALA A 266 -10.17 -9.08 -21.15
N CYS A 267 -8.85 -8.92 -21.01
CA CYS A 267 -7.84 -9.49 -21.90
C CYS A 267 -7.53 -10.99 -21.62
N ASN A 268 -8.31 -11.66 -20.77
CA ASN A 268 -8.13 -13.06 -20.36
C ASN A 268 -6.86 -13.37 -19.56
N TYR A 269 -6.24 -12.37 -18.95
CA TYR A 269 -5.17 -12.56 -17.97
C TYR A 269 -5.73 -12.73 -16.58
N LYS A 270 -5.05 -13.50 -15.72
CA LYS A 270 -5.40 -13.73 -14.32
C LYS A 270 -4.29 -13.34 -13.36
N ALA A 271 -3.07 -13.18 -13.88
CA ALA A 271 -1.91 -12.80 -13.09
C ALA A 271 -1.07 -11.76 -13.82
N VAL A 272 -0.47 -10.87 -13.06
CA VAL A 272 0.50 -9.87 -13.52
C VAL A 272 1.66 -9.78 -12.54
N ILE A 273 2.87 -9.53 -13.06
CA ILE A 273 4.01 -9.16 -12.22
C ILE A 273 4.03 -7.63 -12.10
N THR A 274 4.39 -7.14 -10.92
CA THR A 274 4.35 -5.72 -10.58
C THR A 274 5.64 -5.24 -9.94
N GLY A 275 5.83 -3.92 -9.91
CA GLY A 275 7.04 -3.26 -9.44
C GLY A 275 6.96 -2.73 -7.99
N GLU A 276 5.88 -3.00 -7.25
CA GLU A 276 5.75 -2.58 -5.86
C GLU A 276 6.83 -3.22 -4.98
N GLY A 277 7.28 -2.49 -3.96
CA GLY A 277 8.36 -2.89 -3.05
C GLY A 277 9.74 -2.34 -3.42
N SER A 278 9.94 -1.91 -4.65
CA SER A 278 11.23 -1.39 -5.11
C SER A 278 11.63 -0.07 -4.42
N ASP A 279 10.69 0.87 -4.33
CA ASP A 279 10.92 2.16 -3.66
C ASP A 279 11.24 1.97 -2.18
N GLU A 280 10.56 1.02 -1.55
CA GLU A 280 10.70 0.67 -0.15
C GLU A 280 12.07 0.08 0.16
N LEU A 281 12.53 -0.87 -0.66
CA LEU A 281 13.76 -1.61 -0.42
C LEU A 281 15.02 -0.85 -0.87
N PHE A 282 14.93 -0.08 -1.96
CA PHE A 282 16.08 0.60 -2.56
C PHE A 282 16.07 2.13 -2.37
N ALA A 283 15.29 2.62 -1.41
CA ALA A 283 15.21 4.04 -1.05
C ALA A 283 14.84 4.94 -2.24
N GLY A 284 13.73 4.63 -2.92
CA GLY A 284 13.31 5.35 -4.12
C GLY A 284 12.48 6.61 -3.86
N TYR A 285 11.92 6.79 -2.68
CA TYR A 285 11.10 7.96 -2.37
C TYR A 285 11.93 9.16 -1.95
N PRO A 286 11.52 10.39 -2.31
CA PRO A 286 12.24 11.62 -1.96
C PRO A 286 12.43 11.83 -0.45
N PHE A 287 11.46 11.42 0.37
CA PHE A 287 11.56 11.53 1.82
C PHE A 287 12.66 10.61 2.40
N PHE A 288 12.99 9.48 1.78
CA PHE A 288 14.13 8.66 2.18
C PHE A 288 15.47 9.37 1.92
N LYS A 289 15.57 10.08 0.78
CA LYS A 289 16.75 10.90 0.48
C LYS A 289 16.90 12.03 1.48
N ARG A 290 15.81 12.70 1.85
CA ARG A 290 15.80 13.73 2.89
C ARG A 290 16.27 13.18 4.24
N ASP A 291 15.76 12.03 4.67
CA ASP A 291 16.18 11.38 5.91
C ASP A 291 17.65 10.94 5.88
N TRP A 292 18.15 10.50 4.72
CA TRP A 292 19.55 10.13 4.52
C TRP A 292 20.49 11.33 4.59
N LEU A 293 20.19 12.44 3.91
CA LEU A 293 21.02 13.66 3.88
C LEU A 293 20.93 14.47 5.18
N GLY A 294 19.86 14.32 5.95
CA GLY A 294 19.57 15.12 7.14
C GLY A 294 19.20 16.58 6.86
N ARG A 295 19.09 16.99 5.61
CA ARG A 295 18.67 18.33 5.12
C ARG A 295 18.10 18.25 3.72
N ASP A 296 17.26 19.24 3.36
CA ASP A 296 16.92 19.55 1.98
C ASP A 296 18.05 20.33 1.31
N ASP A 297 18.76 19.72 0.39
CA ASP A 297 19.69 20.45 -0.49
C ASP A 297 19.00 20.98 -1.76
N GLU A 298 17.78 20.58 -2.05
CA GLU A 298 16.99 21.11 -3.16
C GLU A 298 15.52 21.20 -2.73
N GLY A 299 15.06 22.41 -2.41
CA GLY A 299 13.65 22.74 -2.29
C GLY A 299 12.95 22.53 -3.64
N GLY A 300 12.60 21.30 -3.93
CA GLY A 300 11.90 20.89 -5.14
C GLY A 300 10.57 20.25 -4.79
N VAL A 301 9.48 20.74 -5.39
CA VAL A 301 8.22 20.01 -5.45
C VAL A 301 8.50 18.75 -6.27
N PHE A 302 8.81 17.66 -5.61
CA PHE A 302 8.96 16.36 -6.27
C PHE A 302 7.58 15.92 -6.76
N ALA A 303 7.44 15.79 -8.07
CA ALA A 303 6.23 15.30 -8.69
C ALA A 303 5.84 13.96 -8.05
N GLY A 304 4.68 13.95 -7.40
CA GLY A 304 4.07 12.74 -6.85
C GLY A 304 4.38 12.38 -5.40
N ALA A 305 5.38 12.98 -4.74
CA ALA A 305 5.58 12.81 -3.31
C ALA A 305 5.11 14.04 -2.53
N ILE A 306 4.35 13.81 -1.48
CA ILE A 306 3.98 14.88 -0.55
C ILE A 306 5.11 14.99 0.47
N LEU A 307 5.78 16.13 0.49
CA LEU A 307 6.78 16.48 1.49
C LEU A 307 6.29 17.67 2.32
N ALA A 308 6.65 17.69 3.59
CA ALA A 308 6.49 18.87 4.42
C ALA A 308 7.50 19.94 4.00
N GLU A 309 7.06 21.20 3.88
CA GLU A 309 7.93 22.33 3.51
C GLU A 309 8.97 22.61 4.59
N GLU A 310 8.57 22.45 5.85
CA GLU A 310 9.44 22.58 7.02
C GLU A 310 9.45 21.26 7.80
N ASP A 311 10.56 20.98 8.48
CA ASP A 311 10.66 19.80 9.33
C ASP A 311 9.66 19.87 10.49
N GLN A 312 8.87 18.80 10.61
CA GLN A 312 7.93 18.63 11.70
C GLN A 312 8.55 17.74 12.78
N HIS A 313 8.45 18.17 14.02
CA HIS A 313 8.94 17.41 15.16
C HIS A 313 7.78 16.74 15.91
N HIS A 314 7.96 15.47 16.27
CA HIS A 314 7.04 14.74 17.14
C HIS A 314 7.81 13.92 18.17
N ALA A 315 7.51 14.13 19.46
CA ALA A 315 8.28 13.54 20.57
C ALA A 315 8.36 12.01 20.50
N ALA A 316 7.22 11.32 20.30
CA ALA A 316 7.20 9.86 20.24
C ALA A 316 8.07 9.28 19.12
N TRP A 317 8.13 9.93 17.96
CA TRP A 317 9.01 9.52 16.86
C TRP A 317 10.47 9.82 17.14
N HIS A 318 10.73 10.97 17.79
CA HIS A 318 12.10 11.31 18.18
C HIS A 318 12.63 10.34 19.24
N ASP A 319 11.80 9.97 20.21
CA ASP A 319 12.17 8.97 21.22
C ASP A 319 12.41 7.58 20.61
N LEU A 320 11.65 7.21 19.58
CA LEU A 320 11.76 5.93 18.89
C LEU A 320 12.98 5.85 17.96
N CYS A 321 13.16 6.84 17.06
CA CYS A 321 14.12 6.80 15.96
C CYS A 321 15.27 7.81 16.09
N GLY A 322 15.23 8.73 17.08
CA GLY A 322 16.13 9.88 17.18
C GLY A 322 15.76 11.04 16.24
N PHE A 323 14.68 10.94 15.47
CA PHE A 323 14.16 11.97 14.56
C PHE A 323 12.70 11.65 14.20
N THR A 324 11.98 12.61 13.61
CA THR A 324 10.67 12.36 13.01
C THR A 324 10.87 12.02 11.52
N PRO A 325 10.57 10.80 11.06
CA PRO A 325 10.77 10.42 9.66
C PRO A 325 10.03 11.36 8.70
N SER A 326 10.69 11.75 7.62
CA SER A 326 10.16 12.73 6.66
C SER A 326 8.87 12.26 5.98
N TRP A 327 8.65 10.95 5.90
CA TRP A 327 7.47 10.37 5.28
C TRP A 327 6.17 10.60 6.06
N ILE A 328 6.23 10.71 7.40
CA ILE A 328 5.00 10.92 8.21
C ILE A 328 4.62 12.41 8.35
N GLN A 329 5.59 13.30 8.18
CA GLN A 329 5.41 14.74 8.43
C GLN A 329 4.26 15.38 7.64
N PRO A 330 4.07 15.12 6.32
CA PRO A 330 2.96 15.71 5.57
C PRO A 330 1.59 15.20 6.05
N TRP A 331 1.55 14.01 6.62
CA TRP A 331 0.31 13.44 7.16
C TRP A 331 -0.05 14.02 8.52
N MET A 332 0.95 14.39 9.34
CA MET A 332 0.76 15.19 10.55
C MET A 332 0.11 16.54 10.20
N LEU A 333 0.64 17.24 9.20
CA LEU A 333 0.08 18.49 8.70
C LEU A 333 -1.34 18.32 8.12
N THR A 334 -1.64 17.19 7.52
CA THR A 334 -2.99 16.87 7.04
C THR A 334 -3.96 16.73 8.21
N LEU A 335 -3.56 16.03 9.27
CA LEU A 335 -4.36 15.91 10.49
C LEU A 335 -4.65 17.27 11.13
N ASP A 336 -3.65 18.16 11.19
CA ASP A 336 -3.83 19.52 11.74
C ASP A 336 -4.84 20.34 10.93
N ARG A 337 -4.88 20.16 9.61
CA ARG A 337 -5.87 20.80 8.73
C ARG A 337 -7.28 20.22 8.89
N VAL A 338 -7.38 18.92 9.18
CA VAL A 338 -8.67 18.24 9.42
C VAL A 338 -9.23 18.57 10.80
N ARG A 339 -8.36 18.76 11.80
CA ARG A 339 -8.77 19.02 13.20
C ARG A 339 -9.89 20.07 13.37
N PRO A 340 -9.82 21.27 12.75
CA PRO A 340 -10.88 22.26 12.89
C PRO A 340 -12.21 21.84 12.26
N LEU A 341 -12.22 20.86 11.34
CA LEU A 341 -13.42 20.37 10.65
C LEU A 341 -14.16 19.29 11.44
N LEU A 342 -13.51 18.70 12.43
CA LEU A 342 -14.05 17.59 13.21
C LEU A 342 -15.24 18.02 14.09
N SER A 343 -16.17 17.09 14.30
CA SER A 343 -17.23 17.23 15.31
C SER A 343 -16.67 17.39 16.71
N THR A 344 -17.45 17.92 17.64
CA THR A 344 -17.03 18.06 19.05
C THR A 344 -16.56 16.72 19.63
N ALA A 345 -17.30 15.63 19.41
CA ALA A 345 -16.92 14.31 19.90
C ALA A 345 -15.57 13.82 19.33
N MET A 346 -15.27 14.12 18.07
CA MET A 346 -14.00 13.77 17.46
C MET A 346 -12.85 14.67 17.93
N GLN A 347 -13.13 15.94 18.23
CA GLN A 347 -12.14 16.84 18.84
C GLN A 347 -11.81 16.42 20.29
N ASP A 348 -12.82 16.01 21.06
CA ASP A 348 -12.62 15.46 22.40
C ASP A 348 -11.80 14.16 22.36
N LEU A 349 -12.10 13.27 21.39
CA LEU A 349 -11.30 12.08 21.18
C LEU A 349 -9.84 12.45 20.85
N LEU A 350 -9.61 13.36 19.91
CA LEU A 350 -8.27 13.78 19.50
C LEU A 350 -7.49 14.51 20.61
N SER A 351 -8.19 15.12 21.57
CA SER A 351 -7.56 15.71 22.75
C SER A 351 -7.05 14.67 23.76
N ALA A 352 -7.65 13.47 23.76
CA ALA A 352 -7.29 12.36 24.65
C ALA A 352 -6.47 11.26 23.94
N TYR A 353 -6.30 11.34 22.63
CA TYR A 353 -5.68 10.33 21.80
C TYR A 353 -4.80 10.97 20.74
N ASP A 354 -3.53 10.66 20.76
CA ASP A 354 -2.56 11.14 19.77
C ASP A 354 -2.33 10.06 18.68
N PRO A 355 -2.91 10.21 17.47
CA PRO A 355 -2.77 9.21 16.41
C PRO A 355 -1.33 9.06 15.94
N VAL A 356 -0.51 10.12 15.99
CA VAL A 356 0.89 10.10 15.55
C VAL A 356 1.74 9.29 16.53
N ALA A 357 1.53 9.50 17.83
CA ALA A 357 2.17 8.72 18.88
C ALA A 357 1.77 7.24 18.83
N GLU A 358 0.50 6.95 18.54
CA GLU A 358 -0.01 5.58 18.48
C GLU A 358 0.63 4.78 17.35
N VAL A 359 0.88 5.40 16.19
CA VAL A 359 1.63 4.76 15.10
C VAL A 359 3.06 4.46 15.52
N ALA A 360 3.73 5.41 16.20
CA ALA A 360 5.09 5.19 16.71
C ALA A 360 5.14 4.04 17.73
N ALA A 361 4.16 3.99 18.64
CA ALA A 361 4.06 2.94 19.66
C ALA A 361 3.82 1.52 19.11
N ALA A 362 3.29 1.42 17.89
CA ALA A 362 3.09 0.13 17.22
C ALA A 362 4.35 -0.41 16.51
N ILE A 363 5.43 0.37 16.44
CA ILE A 363 6.71 -0.02 15.85
C ILE A 363 7.60 -0.69 16.90
N ASP A 364 8.23 -1.81 16.52
CA ASP A 364 9.20 -2.49 17.39
C ASP A 364 10.47 -1.63 17.56
N PRO A 365 10.76 -1.10 18.77
CA PRO A 365 11.91 -0.25 18.99
C PRO A 365 13.25 -0.96 18.73
N LEU A 366 13.31 -2.28 18.87
CA LEU A 366 14.54 -3.06 18.61
C LEU A 366 14.95 -3.03 17.13
N GLN A 367 14.02 -2.74 16.25
CA GLN A 367 14.27 -2.69 14.82
C GLN A 367 14.71 -1.31 14.30
N VAL A 368 14.57 -0.27 15.11
CA VAL A 368 14.86 1.11 14.68
C VAL A 368 15.85 1.83 15.59
N HIS A 369 15.91 1.48 16.88
CA HIS A 369 16.79 2.16 17.82
C HIS A 369 18.27 1.91 17.48
N GLY A 370 19.03 2.99 17.33
CA GLY A 370 20.46 2.92 16.99
C GLY A 370 20.75 2.54 15.53
N ARG A 371 19.75 2.33 14.69
CA ARG A 371 19.93 2.07 13.24
C ARG A 371 20.25 3.35 12.48
N HIS A 372 20.81 3.20 11.29
CA HIS A 372 20.99 4.32 10.38
C HIS A 372 19.65 4.99 10.07
N ARG A 373 19.62 6.33 9.94
CA ARG A 373 18.36 7.08 9.72
C ARG A 373 17.57 6.59 8.51
N LEU A 374 18.26 6.27 7.41
CA LEU A 374 17.61 5.70 6.22
C LEU A 374 16.94 4.35 6.52
N ASP A 375 17.61 3.47 7.27
CA ASP A 375 17.09 2.14 7.63
C ASP A 375 15.86 2.25 8.53
N ALA A 376 15.92 3.12 9.54
CA ALA A 376 14.78 3.38 10.41
C ALA A 376 13.58 3.96 9.62
N SER A 377 13.84 4.88 8.67
CA SER A 377 12.80 5.44 7.81
C SER A 377 12.19 4.40 6.88
N GLN A 378 13.00 3.55 6.24
CA GLN A 378 12.52 2.47 5.37
C GLN A 378 11.75 1.40 6.17
N TYR A 379 12.27 0.98 7.33
CA TYR A 379 11.58 0.01 8.18
C TYR A 379 10.22 0.52 8.62
N THR A 380 10.15 1.74 9.16
CA THR A 380 8.88 2.31 9.65
C THR A 380 7.86 2.51 8.52
N TRP A 381 8.31 2.90 7.32
CA TRP A 381 7.46 2.94 6.13
C TRP A 381 6.94 1.55 5.75
N CYS A 382 7.81 0.54 5.71
CA CYS A 382 7.41 -0.84 5.38
C CYS A 382 6.38 -1.39 6.36
N LYS A 383 6.50 -1.06 7.64
CA LYS A 383 5.57 -1.53 8.68
C LYS A 383 4.22 -0.80 8.67
N THR A 384 4.12 0.35 8.03
CA THR A 384 2.92 1.20 8.03
C THR A 384 2.33 1.39 6.65
N MET A 385 3.05 2.09 5.78
CA MET A 385 2.54 2.56 4.49
C MET A 385 2.60 1.49 3.39
N LEU A 386 3.58 0.58 3.43
CA LEU A 386 3.66 -0.49 2.44
C LEU A 386 2.42 -1.38 2.52
N GLU A 387 2.13 -1.95 3.69
CA GLU A 387 0.93 -2.76 3.89
C GLU A 387 -0.33 -1.90 3.87
N GLY A 388 -0.32 -0.78 4.60
CA GLY A 388 -1.49 0.07 4.79
C GLY A 388 -1.96 0.80 3.54
N GLN A 389 -1.11 0.99 2.54
CA GLN A 389 -1.40 1.76 1.32
C GLN A 389 -1.05 0.98 0.06
N ILE A 390 0.23 0.68 -0.16
CA ILE A 390 0.73 0.18 -1.44
C ILE A 390 0.16 -1.20 -1.75
N LEU A 391 0.20 -2.13 -0.80
CA LEU A 391 -0.28 -3.51 -0.99
C LEU A 391 -1.79 -3.65 -0.79
N THR A 392 -2.45 -2.65 -0.19
CA THR A 392 -3.90 -2.65 0.00
C THR A 392 -4.60 -2.02 -1.21
N TRP A 393 -5.00 -0.75 -1.09
CA TRP A 393 -5.77 -0.08 -2.15
C TRP A 393 -4.92 0.31 -3.38
N GLY A 394 -3.61 0.40 -3.24
CA GLY A 394 -2.68 0.54 -4.37
C GLY A 394 -2.34 -0.79 -5.07
N GLY A 395 -2.73 -1.93 -4.52
CA GLY A 395 -2.35 -3.27 -4.99
C GLY A 395 -3.48 -4.30 -4.92
N ASP A 396 -3.26 -5.35 -4.13
CA ASP A 396 -4.04 -6.59 -4.11
C ASP A 396 -5.56 -6.40 -4.00
N ARG A 397 -6.05 -5.42 -3.21
CA ARG A 397 -7.50 -5.19 -3.08
C ARG A 397 -8.16 -4.80 -4.39
N MET A 398 -7.51 -3.98 -5.21
CA MET A 398 -8.03 -3.54 -6.50
C MET A 398 -7.89 -4.63 -7.56
N ASP A 399 -6.84 -5.43 -7.47
CA ASP A 399 -6.61 -6.55 -8.38
C ASP A 399 -7.60 -7.70 -8.08
N MET A 400 -7.73 -8.11 -6.83
CA MET A 400 -8.66 -9.15 -6.41
C MET A 400 -10.14 -8.78 -6.59
N ALA A 401 -10.48 -7.48 -6.57
CA ALA A 401 -11.82 -7.00 -6.93
C ALA A 401 -12.30 -7.48 -8.32
N ASN A 402 -11.36 -7.77 -9.21
CA ASN A 402 -11.58 -8.28 -10.55
C ASN A 402 -11.04 -9.71 -10.76
N SER A 403 -10.80 -10.45 -9.68
CA SER A 403 -10.24 -11.82 -9.70
C SER A 403 -8.89 -11.88 -10.43
N MET A 404 -8.05 -10.89 -10.17
CA MET A 404 -6.69 -10.77 -10.66
C MET A 404 -5.69 -10.97 -9.52
N GLU A 405 -4.56 -11.60 -9.81
CA GLU A 405 -3.45 -11.76 -8.89
C GLU A 405 -2.29 -10.87 -9.33
N ALA A 406 -1.89 -9.93 -8.44
CA ALA A 406 -0.67 -9.17 -8.61
C ALA A 406 0.48 -9.84 -7.82
N ARG A 407 1.64 -9.97 -8.47
CA ARG A 407 2.85 -10.63 -7.94
C ARG A 407 3.99 -9.61 -7.85
N PRO A 408 4.20 -8.94 -6.73
CA PRO A 408 5.27 -7.95 -6.57
C PRO A 408 6.64 -8.61 -6.44
N ALA A 409 7.40 -8.67 -7.55
CA ALA A 409 8.67 -9.39 -7.59
C ALA A 409 9.75 -8.80 -6.66
N PHE A 410 9.73 -7.50 -6.40
CA PHE A 410 10.66 -6.89 -5.45
C PHE A 410 10.42 -7.33 -4.00
N LEU A 411 9.21 -7.75 -3.65
CA LEU A 411 8.88 -8.27 -2.33
C LEU A 411 9.19 -9.77 -2.16
N ASP A 412 10.02 -10.33 -3.03
CA ASP A 412 10.64 -11.63 -2.77
C ASP A 412 11.54 -11.54 -1.53
N HIS A 413 11.35 -12.43 -0.55
CA HIS A 413 12.05 -12.28 0.72
C HIS A 413 13.57 -12.46 0.60
N HIS A 414 14.08 -13.28 -0.33
CA HIS A 414 15.51 -13.39 -0.57
C HIS A 414 16.11 -12.09 -1.11
N LEU A 415 15.36 -11.36 -1.96
CA LEU A 415 15.78 -10.05 -2.44
C LEU A 415 15.65 -9.01 -1.32
N ALA A 416 14.56 -9.03 -0.56
CA ALA A 416 14.29 -8.07 0.50
C ALA A 416 15.31 -8.18 1.65
N GLU A 417 15.55 -9.40 2.14
CA GLU A 417 16.57 -9.67 3.17
C GLU A 417 17.98 -9.26 2.70
N TYR A 418 18.29 -9.45 1.42
CA TYR A 418 19.54 -8.95 0.86
C TYR A 418 19.57 -7.41 0.80
N ALA A 419 18.46 -6.79 0.40
CA ALA A 419 18.38 -5.35 0.23
C ALA A 419 18.56 -4.58 1.56
N THR A 420 18.08 -5.12 2.69
CA THR A 420 18.28 -4.49 4.01
C THR A 420 19.75 -4.40 4.41
N HIS A 421 20.59 -5.30 3.90
CA HIS A 421 22.02 -5.33 4.19
C HIS A 421 22.88 -4.49 3.22
N ILE A 422 22.27 -3.89 2.19
CA ILE A 422 22.97 -2.96 1.29
C ILE A 422 23.24 -1.65 2.03
N PRO A 423 24.51 -1.15 2.06
CA PRO A 423 24.81 0.11 2.73
C PRO A 423 23.97 1.27 2.18
N PRO A 424 23.58 2.23 3.03
CA PRO A 424 22.84 3.44 2.62
C PRO A 424 23.49 4.19 1.45
N GLU A 425 24.83 4.29 1.45
CA GLU A 425 25.64 4.95 0.43
C GLU A 425 25.64 4.22 -0.93
N VAL A 426 25.20 2.95 -0.93
CA VAL A 426 25.03 2.16 -2.15
C VAL A 426 23.58 2.20 -2.63
N ARG A 427 22.61 2.31 -1.72
CA ARG A 427 21.18 2.51 -2.10
C ARG A 427 20.96 3.90 -2.70
N ILE A 428 21.54 4.95 -2.09
CA ILE A 428 21.54 6.33 -2.60
C ILE A 428 22.98 6.77 -2.80
N ARG A 429 23.41 6.95 -4.04
CA ARG A 429 24.79 7.31 -4.37
C ARG A 429 24.86 8.54 -5.25
N GLY A 430 25.68 9.54 -4.87
CA GLY A 430 25.78 10.81 -5.60
C GLY A 430 24.45 11.56 -5.71
N GLY A 431 23.55 11.38 -4.72
CA GLY A 431 22.21 11.97 -4.73
C GLY A 431 21.21 11.26 -5.66
N VAL A 432 21.58 10.11 -6.25
CA VAL A 432 20.71 9.31 -7.13
C VAL A 432 20.05 8.21 -6.30
N GLU A 433 18.73 8.22 -6.26
CA GLU A 433 17.89 7.21 -5.60
C GLU A 433 17.95 5.89 -6.37
N LYS A 434 17.77 4.75 -5.64
CA LYS A 434 17.83 3.39 -6.22
C LYS A 434 19.09 3.14 -7.04
N TRP A 435 20.21 3.75 -6.68
CA TRP A 435 21.43 3.66 -7.49
C TRP A 435 21.81 2.21 -7.77
N VAL A 436 21.81 1.35 -6.75
CA VAL A 436 22.16 -0.08 -6.91
C VAL A 436 21.24 -0.81 -7.88
N LEU A 437 19.92 -0.51 -7.88
CA LEU A 437 18.98 -1.09 -8.82
C LEU A 437 19.20 -0.58 -10.25
N ARG A 438 19.49 0.72 -10.41
CA ARG A 438 19.81 1.32 -11.71
C ARG A 438 21.02 0.64 -12.34
N GLU A 439 22.09 0.47 -11.59
CA GLU A 439 23.29 -0.22 -12.04
C GLU A 439 23.02 -1.69 -12.35
N ALA A 440 22.29 -2.39 -11.50
CA ALA A 440 21.90 -3.79 -11.72
C ALA A 440 21.10 -3.97 -13.03
N MET A 441 20.34 -2.97 -13.43
CA MET A 441 19.47 -3.00 -14.61
C MET A 441 19.97 -2.18 -15.80
N VAL A 442 21.22 -1.70 -15.78
CA VAL A 442 21.77 -0.83 -16.83
C VAL A 442 21.70 -1.42 -18.23
N ASN A 443 21.84 -2.75 -18.37
CA ASN A 443 21.75 -3.44 -19.66
C ASN A 443 20.31 -3.79 -20.08
N VAL A 444 19.36 -3.67 -19.17
CA VAL A 444 17.93 -3.97 -19.37
C VAL A 444 17.17 -2.71 -19.76
N LEU A 445 17.47 -1.60 -19.10
CA LEU A 445 16.77 -0.33 -19.27
C LEU A 445 17.29 0.46 -20.49
N PRO A 446 16.41 1.16 -21.24
CA PRO A 446 16.86 2.18 -22.16
C PRO A 446 17.54 3.33 -21.42
N ARG A 447 18.47 4.01 -22.11
CA ARG A 447 19.29 5.07 -21.51
C ARG A 447 18.43 6.21 -20.93
N GLU A 448 17.37 6.56 -21.61
CA GLU A 448 16.41 7.59 -21.21
C GLU A 448 15.76 7.28 -19.85
N LEU A 449 15.49 6.01 -19.58
CA LEU A 449 14.95 5.54 -18.31
C LEU A 449 16.02 5.45 -17.22
N TYR A 450 17.20 5.01 -17.58
CA TYR A 450 18.33 4.95 -16.64
C TYR A 450 18.70 6.34 -16.10
N GLU A 451 18.73 7.36 -16.96
CA GLU A 451 19.09 8.75 -16.59
C GLU A 451 17.92 9.54 -15.98
N ARG A 452 16.68 9.03 -16.06
CA ARG A 452 15.49 9.74 -15.61
C ARG A 452 15.40 9.89 -14.10
N LYS A 453 15.02 11.09 -13.63
CA LYS A 453 14.65 11.32 -12.23
C LYS A 453 13.32 10.60 -11.91
N LYS A 454 13.18 10.13 -10.66
CA LYS A 454 11.96 9.49 -10.17
C LYS A 454 10.75 10.41 -10.33
N PHE A 455 9.69 9.88 -10.92
CA PHE A 455 8.34 10.44 -10.88
C PHE A 455 7.44 9.40 -10.21
N ALA A 456 6.74 9.79 -9.14
CA ALA A 456 5.82 8.87 -8.50
C ALA A 456 4.54 8.75 -9.33
N PHE A 457 4.13 7.52 -9.63
CA PHE A 457 2.89 7.27 -10.34
C PHE A 457 1.69 7.71 -9.49
N MET A 458 0.95 8.70 -9.96
CA MET A 458 -0.22 9.27 -9.29
C MET A 458 -1.32 9.57 -10.30
N ALA A 459 -2.56 9.43 -9.86
CA ALA A 459 -3.70 9.95 -10.62
C ALA A 459 -3.81 11.49 -10.48
N PRO A 460 -4.24 12.20 -11.53
CA PRO A 460 -4.41 13.65 -11.48
C PRO A 460 -5.36 14.10 -10.36
N PRO A 461 -5.05 15.17 -9.59
CA PRO A 461 -5.93 15.69 -8.54
C PRO A 461 -7.22 16.31 -9.10
N ALA A 462 -8.27 16.43 -8.26
CA ALA A 462 -9.57 16.93 -8.68
C ALA A 462 -9.56 18.42 -9.14
N HIS A 463 -8.75 19.25 -8.47
CA HIS A 463 -8.68 20.69 -8.78
C HIS A 463 -8.08 21.01 -10.16
N THR A 464 -7.48 20.04 -10.85
CA THR A 464 -6.80 20.27 -12.14
C THR A 464 -7.74 20.33 -13.34
N ASP A 465 -9.00 19.91 -13.18
CA ASP A 465 -9.94 19.82 -14.30
C ASP A 465 -11.40 20.13 -13.87
N PRO A 466 -12.11 21.04 -14.57
CA PRO A 466 -13.51 21.41 -14.25
C PRO A 466 -14.50 20.23 -14.36
N VAL A 467 -14.27 19.28 -15.26
CA VAL A 467 -15.15 18.10 -15.41
C VAL A 467 -15.02 17.20 -14.18
N LYS A 468 -13.80 17.05 -13.70
CA LYS A 468 -13.50 16.28 -12.48
C LYS A 468 -14.08 16.97 -11.24
N GLN A 469 -13.93 18.30 -11.15
CA GLN A 469 -14.55 19.09 -10.07
C GLN A 469 -16.08 18.89 -10.05
N ALA A 470 -16.74 18.89 -11.21
CA ALA A 470 -18.18 18.65 -11.30
C ALA A 470 -18.56 17.25 -10.81
N ALA A 471 -17.81 16.21 -11.20
CA ALA A 471 -18.05 14.85 -10.73
C ALA A 471 -17.86 14.70 -9.20
N VAL A 472 -16.83 15.36 -8.64
CA VAL A 472 -16.63 15.41 -7.18
C VAL A 472 -17.77 16.15 -6.50
N GLN A 473 -18.26 17.25 -7.09
CA GLN A 473 -19.37 18.02 -6.54
C GLN A 473 -20.67 17.18 -6.50
N GLU A 474 -20.97 16.42 -7.53
CA GLU A 474 -22.09 15.47 -7.53
C GLU A 474 -21.98 14.46 -6.38
N MET A 475 -20.79 13.94 -6.11
CA MET A 475 -20.54 13.04 -4.98
C MET A 475 -20.70 13.75 -3.63
N ILE A 476 -20.23 15.00 -3.51
CA ILE A 476 -20.41 15.83 -2.30
C ILE A 476 -21.91 16.02 -2.03
N ASP A 477 -22.68 16.41 -3.05
CA ASP A 477 -24.12 16.66 -2.94
C ASP A 477 -24.90 15.40 -2.55
N HIS A 478 -24.40 14.22 -2.95
CA HIS A 478 -25.00 12.93 -2.60
C HIS A 478 -24.56 12.40 -1.23
N TRP A 479 -23.26 12.41 -0.93
CA TRP A 479 -22.68 11.73 0.23
C TRP A 479 -22.48 12.64 1.46
N LEU A 480 -22.36 13.96 1.28
CA LEU A 480 -22.08 14.92 2.35
C LEU A 480 -23.28 15.86 2.59
N THR A 481 -24.51 15.29 2.59
CA THR A 481 -25.71 16.01 3.01
C THR A 481 -25.72 16.27 4.52
N ASP A 482 -26.43 17.30 4.96
CA ASP A 482 -26.57 17.64 6.38
C ASP A 482 -26.92 16.44 7.24
N GLU A 483 -27.94 15.67 6.81
CA GLU A 483 -28.42 14.49 7.52
C GLU A 483 -27.34 13.40 7.63
N ARG A 484 -26.59 13.15 6.54
CA ARG A 484 -25.52 12.13 6.54
C ARG A 484 -24.35 12.55 7.40
N ILE A 485 -23.92 13.81 7.34
CA ILE A 485 -22.82 14.34 8.15
C ILE A 485 -23.15 14.19 9.64
N GLU A 486 -24.38 14.56 10.04
CA GLU A 486 -24.83 14.43 11.43
C GLU A 486 -24.91 12.97 11.88
N ARG A 487 -25.41 12.08 11.00
CA ARG A 487 -25.54 10.64 11.29
C ARG A 487 -24.20 9.94 11.45
N VAL A 488 -23.25 10.22 10.57
CA VAL A 488 -21.89 9.65 10.64
C VAL A 488 -21.11 10.24 11.81
N GLY A 489 -21.30 11.52 12.13
CA GLY A 489 -20.83 12.18 13.34
C GLY A 489 -19.33 12.45 13.39
N LEU A 490 -18.58 12.32 12.30
CA LEU A 490 -17.14 12.56 12.26
C LEU A 490 -16.79 14.05 12.10
N PHE A 491 -17.58 14.79 11.35
CA PHE A 491 -17.34 16.19 11.02
C PHE A 491 -18.38 17.12 11.62
N ASP A 492 -17.98 18.37 11.89
CA ASP A 492 -18.90 19.47 12.11
C ASP A 492 -19.51 19.91 10.77
N ARG A 493 -20.83 19.86 10.69
CA ARG A 493 -21.58 20.16 9.46
C ARG A 493 -21.24 21.55 8.87
N SER A 494 -21.32 22.57 9.70
CA SER A 494 -21.13 23.95 9.24
C SER A 494 -19.70 24.22 8.77
N LYS A 495 -18.73 23.69 9.50
CA LYS A 495 -17.31 23.84 9.19
C LYS A 495 -16.93 23.05 7.94
N LEU A 496 -17.43 21.82 7.79
CA LEU A 496 -17.19 21.02 6.60
C LEU A 496 -17.76 21.68 5.35
N HIS A 497 -19.01 22.14 5.35
CA HIS A 497 -19.59 22.86 4.22
C HIS A 497 -18.86 24.16 3.88
N THR A 498 -18.39 24.88 4.89
CA THR A 498 -17.58 26.09 4.66
C THR A 498 -16.26 25.74 4.00
N PHE A 499 -15.57 24.69 4.47
CA PHE A 499 -14.34 24.19 3.85
C PHE A 499 -14.56 23.77 2.40
N LEU A 500 -15.61 22.97 2.11
CA LEU A 500 -15.90 22.49 0.76
C LEU A 500 -16.14 23.63 -0.23
N ARG A 501 -16.86 24.71 0.18
CA ARG A 501 -17.06 25.88 -0.66
C ARG A 501 -15.75 26.65 -0.93
N GLN A 502 -14.85 26.73 0.05
CA GLN A 502 -13.58 27.44 -0.08
C GLN A 502 -12.55 26.63 -0.90
N ALA A 503 -12.60 25.30 -0.81
CA ALA A 503 -11.66 24.41 -1.47
C ALA A 503 -11.60 24.62 -3.00
N TRP A 504 -12.73 24.90 -3.64
CA TRP A 504 -12.79 25.17 -5.08
C TRP A 504 -12.34 26.57 -5.50
N GLN A 505 -12.16 27.48 -4.54
CA GLN A 505 -11.69 28.84 -4.79
C GLN A 505 -10.18 28.99 -4.56
N GLU A 506 -9.52 27.92 -4.17
CA GLU A 506 -8.09 27.91 -3.87
C GLU A 506 -7.27 27.97 -5.16
N ASN A 507 -6.34 28.92 -5.24
CA ASN A 507 -5.46 29.13 -6.40
C ASN A 507 -4.05 28.53 -6.18
N ASP A 508 -3.65 28.32 -4.92
CA ASP A 508 -2.39 27.67 -4.61
C ASP A 508 -2.51 26.15 -4.85
N VAL A 509 -1.74 25.65 -5.81
CA VAL A 509 -1.79 24.24 -6.24
C VAL A 509 -1.44 23.28 -5.10
N ALA A 510 -0.51 23.65 -4.21
CA ALA A 510 -0.12 22.80 -3.11
C ALA A 510 -1.24 22.72 -2.05
N VAL A 511 -1.90 23.84 -1.78
CA VAL A 511 -3.06 23.90 -0.89
C VAL A 511 -4.24 23.15 -1.49
N ALA A 512 -4.54 23.36 -2.78
CA ALA A 512 -5.62 22.66 -3.49
C ALA A 512 -5.45 21.14 -3.46
N ARG A 513 -4.23 20.62 -3.66
CA ARG A 513 -3.94 19.19 -3.52
C ARG A 513 -4.22 18.64 -2.11
N ARG A 514 -3.87 19.41 -1.08
CA ARG A 514 -4.16 19.03 0.30
C ARG A 514 -5.67 19.06 0.59
N ASN A 515 -6.40 20.01 -0.03
CA ASN A 515 -7.87 20.05 0.06
C ASN A 515 -8.50 18.80 -0.61
N ASP A 516 -8.01 18.40 -1.79
CA ASP A 516 -8.46 17.18 -2.47
C ASP A 516 -8.31 15.92 -1.59
N ILE A 517 -7.21 15.80 -0.83
CA ILE A 517 -7.00 14.71 0.12
C ILE A 517 -8.11 14.68 1.17
N ILE A 518 -8.42 15.83 1.77
CA ILE A 518 -9.44 15.94 2.81
C ILE A 518 -10.82 15.63 2.25
N ILE A 519 -11.15 16.13 1.05
CA ILE A 519 -12.41 15.84 0.36
C ILE A 519 -12.55 14.35 0.10
N ASN A 520 -11.50 13.69 -0.43
CA ASN A 520 -11.51 12.27 -0.70
C ASN A 520 -11.74 11.45 0.57
N HIS A 521 -11.09 11.79 1.69
CA HIS A 521 -11.32 11.10 2.97
C HIS A 521 -12.73 11.34 3.50
N ALA A 522 -13.24 12.57 3.44
CA ALA A 522 -14.59 12.89 3.87
C ALA A 522 -15.64 12.08 3.09
N LEU A 523 -15.54 12.08 1.75
CA LEU A 523 -16.42 11.29 0.88
C LEU A 523 -16.38 9.80 1.24
N GLN A 524 -15.18 9.22 1.30
CA GLN A 524 -15.03 7.77 1.47
C GLN A 524 -15.45 7.30 2.87
N LEU A 525 -15.23 8.07 3.92
CA LEU A 525 -15.71 7.71 5.26
C LEU A 525 -17.24 7.67 5.31
N HIS A 526 -17.94 8.56 4.58
CA HIS A 526 -19.39 8.53 4.46
C HIS A 526 -19.87 7.39 3.55
N ILE A 527 -19.15 7.09 2.47
CA ILE A 527 -19.41 5.93 1.60
C ILE A 527 -19.23 4.63 2.40
N LEU A 528 -18.14 4.47 3.16
CA LEU A 528 -17.91 3.31 4.01
C LEU A 528 -19.06 3.12 5.02
N TYR A 529 -19.49 4.21 5.67
CA TYR A 529 -20.61 4.15 6.58
C TYR A 529 -21.90 3.70 5.86
N GLY A 530 -22.23 4.33 4.73
CA GLY A 530 -23.42 3.98 3.94
C GLY A 530 -23.41 2.52 3.47
N GLN A 531 -22.30 2.06 2.93
CA GLN A 531 -22.20 0.72 2.34
C GLN A 531 -22.08 -0.39 3.41
N TYR A 532 -21.36 -0.16 4.49
CA TYR A 532 -21.06 -1.21 5.48
C TYR A 532 -21.98 -1.19 6.69
N VAL A 533 -22.37 0.00 7.17
CA VAL A 533 -23.20 0.15 8.37
C VAL A 533 -24.68 0.21 8.00
N GLU A 534 -25.03 1.00 6.98
CA GLU A 534 -26.44 1.13 6.52
C GLU A 534 -26.83 0.07 5.48
N GLY A 535 -25.88 -0.65 4.90
CA GLY A 535 -26.15 -1.70 3.91
C GLY A 535 -26.61 -1.16 2.55
N GLN A 536 -26.18 0.05 2.18
CA GLN A 536 -26.52 0.62 0.87
C GLN A 536 -25.96 -0.24 -0.27
N PRO A 537 -26.71 -0.42 -1.37
CA PRO A 537 -26.27 -1.24 -2.49
C PRO A 537 -25.09 -0.60 -3.22
N LEU A 538 -24.23 -1.44 -3.80
CA LEU A 538 -23.14 -0.97 -4.65
C LEU A 538 -23.68 -0.43 -5.97
N PRO A 539 -23.14 0.69 -6.47
CA PRO A 539 -23.52 1.20 -7.77
C PRO A 539 -23.08 0.26 -8.90
N VAL A 540 -23.80 0.28 -10.01
CA VAL A 540 -23.40 -0.41 -11.24
C VAL A 540 -22.33 0.44 -11.93
N VAL A 541 -21.28 -0.20 -12.42
CA VAL A 541 -20.25 0.42 -13.28
C VAL A 541 -20.27 -0.30 -14.61
N ASP A 542 -20.62 0.40 -15.65
CA ASP A 542 -20.71 -0.10 -17.03
C ASP A 542 -19.35 -0.46 -17.64
#